data_45c04c09c82a5d9a0ff4174568ded210
#
_entry.id   45c04c09c82a5d9a0ff4174568ded210
#
_cell.length_a   1.000
_cell.length_b   1.000
_cell.length_c   1.000
_cell.angle_alpha   90.00
_cell.angle_beta   90.00
_cell.angle_gamma   90.00
#
_symmetry.space_group_name_H-M   'P 1'
#
loop_
_entity.id
_entity.type
_entity.pdbx_description
1 polymer ?
#
loop_
_entity_poly.entity_id
_entity_poly.type
_entity_poly.pdbx_seq_one_letter_code
_entity_poly.pdbx_strand_id
1 'polypeptide(L)'
;NWRNISVSTSLNNNDDNVMFINTGNIEVTLPPDVPGHTIYFKRMSGGVRLTGGRILPAPGGQEMSYIDLDFASGFIKCMGNYWVMFYCG
;
A
#
# COMPACT_ATOMS: atom_id res chain seq x y z
N ASN A 1 -6.45 10.95 -10.63
CA ASN A 1 -6.60 11.73 -9.38
C ASN A 1 -5.95 11.00 -8.22
N TRP A 2 -5.22 11.74 -7.40
CA TRP A 2 -4.60 11.20 -6.21
C TRP A 2 -5.50 11.41 -5.01
N ARG A 3 -5.71 10.35 -4.22
CA ARG A 3 -6.43 10.44 -2.96
C ARG A 3 -5.43 10.78 -1.86
N ASN A 4 -5.66 11.87 -1.13
CA ASN A 4 -4.81 12.26 0.00
C ASN A 4 -5.26 11.52 1.25
N ILE A 5 -4.31 10.89 1.94
CA ILE A 5 -4.58 10.11 3.15
C ILE A 5 -3.70 10.65 4.27
N SER A 6 -4.35 11.10 5.36
CA SER A 6 -3.65 11.65 6.51
C SER A 6 -4.00 10.93 7.81
N VAL A 7 -4.94 9.99 7.78
CA VAL A 7 -5.38 9.23 8.96
C VAL A 7 -5.53 7.77 8.58
N SER A 8 -5.51 6.90 9.57
CA SER A 8 -5.74 5.47 9.35
C SER A 8 -7.09 5.26 8.65
N THR A 9 -7.09 4.44 7.61
CA THR A 9 -8.28 4.24 6.79
C THR A 9 -8.18 2.91 6.06
N SER A 10 -9.25 2.55 5.37
CA SER A 10 -9.28 1.38 4.49
C SER A 10 -9.35 1.85 3.04
N LEU A 11 -8.55 1.24 2.19
CA LEU A 11 -8.64 1.48 0.76
C LEU A 11 -9.78 0.66 0.16
N ASN A 12 -10.22 1.06 -1.02
CA ASN A 12 -11.29 0.35 -1.72
C ASN A 12 -10.88 0.06 -3.16
N ASN A 13 -11.75 -0.64 -3.89
CA ASN A 13 -11.42 -1.09 -5.25
C ASN A 13 -11.27 0.06 -6.26
N ASN A 14 -11.69 1.27 -5.89
CA ASN A 14 -11.54 2.45 -6.74
C ASN A 14 -10.26 3.24 -6.45
N ASP A 15 -9.49 2.83 -5.45
CA ASP A 15 -8.25 3.51 -5.10
C ASP A 15 -7.12 2.99 -5.97
N ASP A 16 -6.65 3.81 -6.90
CA ASP A 16 -5.55 3.48 -7.80
C ASP A 16 -4.31 4.33 -7.54
N ASN A 17 -4.49 5.53 -6.99
CA ASN A 17 -3.41 6.46 -6.72
C ASN A 17 -3.64 7.11 -5.35
N VAL A 18 -2.73 6.89 -4.43
CA VAL A 18 -2.85 7.44 -3.07
C VAL A 18 -1.60 8.21 -2.70
N MET A 19 -1.79 9.29 -1.96
CA MET A 19 -0.71 10.11 -1.46
C MET A 19 -0.82 10.22 0.06
N PHE A 20 0.22 9.78 0.77
CA PHE A 20 0.24 9.80 2.22
C PHE A 20 0.87 11.11 2.71
N ILE A 21 0.07 11.87 3.44
CA ILE A 21 0.47 13.20 3.94
C ILE A 21 0.28 13.29 5.46
N ASN A 22 0.37 12.17 6.15
CA ASN A 22 0.17 12.09 7.59
C ASN A 22 1.36 12.64 8.37
N THR A 23 1.12 13.04 9.61
CA THR A 23 2.18 13.60 10.48
C THR A 23 2.71 12.60 11.50
N GLY A 24 2.12 11.45 11.62
CA GLY A 24 2.57 10.38 12.53
C GLY A 24 2.51 9.07 11.79
N ASN A 25 2.38 8.00 12.54
CA ASN A 25 2.22 6.66 11.96
C ASN A 25 0.75 6.35 11.82
N ILE A 26 0.37 5.84 10.65
CA ILE A 26 -1.00 5.41 10.39
C ILE A 26 -1.00 3.98 9.88
N GLU A 27 -2.13 3.31 10.03
CA GLU A 27 -2.37 2.00 9.44
C GLU A 27 -3.39 2.13 8.33
N VAL A 28 -3.07 1.54 7.19
CA VAL A 28 -3.94 1.58 6.02
C VAL A 28 -4.24 0.15 5.61
N THR A 29 -5.54 -0.18 5.56
CA THR A 29 -5.99 -1.52 5.21
C THR A 29 -6.16 -1.63 3.70
N LEU A 30 -5.58 -2.67 3.12
CA LEU A 30 -5.70 -2.94 1.69
C LEU A 30 -7.14 -3.29 1.33
N PRO A 31 -7.56 -3.01 0.09
CA PRO A 31 -8.90 -3.38 -0.37
C PRO A 31 -9.01 -4.90 -0.57
N PRO A 32 -10.23 -5.40 -0.84
CA PRO A 32 -10.40 -6.81 -1.17
C PRO A 32 -9.51 -7.24 -2.33
N ASP A 33 -9.13 -8.51 -2.35
CA ASP A 33 -8.25 -9.07 -3.38
C ASP A 33 -8.98 -9.09 -4.72
N VAL A 34 -8.53 -8.25 -5.65
CA VAL A 34 -9.00 -8.25 -7.04
C VAL A 34 -7.76 -8.43 -7.91
N PRO A 35 -7.60 -9.58 -8.57
CA PRO A 35 -6.41 -9.84 -9.37
C PRO A 35 -6.13 -8.72 -10.37
N GLY A 36 -4.90 -8.23 -10.36
CA GLY A 36 -4.48 -7.16 -11.26
C GLY A 36 -4.66 -5.76 -10.70
N HIS A 37 -5.39 -5.59 -9.58
CA HIS A 37 -5.56 -4.27 -8.98
C HIS A 37 -4.20 -3.72 -8.57
N THR A 38 -3.86 -2.55 -9.06
CA THR A 38 -2.58 -1.89 -8.81
C THR A 38 -2.85 -0.54 -8.15
N ILE A 39 -2.16 -0.29 -7.04
CA ILE A 39 -2.29 0.97 -6.31
C ILE A 39 -0.93 1.63 -6.28
N TYR A 40 -0.82 2.79 -6.92
CA TYR A 40 0.37 3.61 -6.89
C TYR A 40 0.32 4.50 -5.66
N PHE A 41 1.47 4.67 -5.00
CA PHE A 41 1.52 5.51 -3.80
C PHE A 41 2.71 6.46 -3.84
N LYS A 42 2.52 7.59 -3.15
CA LYS A 42 3.59 8.50 -2.78
C LYS A 42 3.48 8.77 -1.29
N ARG A 43 4.60 8.68 -0.58
CA ARG A 43 4.64 8.97 0.84
C ARG A 43 5.42 10.27 1.02
N MET A 44 4.68 11.33 1.29
CA MET A 44 5.26 12.67 1.43
C MET A 44 5.77 12.91 2.84
N SER A 45 5.14 12.31 3.83
CA SER A 45 5.52 12.48 5.23
C SER A 45 4.88 11.37 6.07
N GLY A 46 5.44 11.15 7.27
CA GLY A 46 4.90 10.19 8.24
C GLY A 46 5.19 8.74 7.90
N GLY A 47 4.81 7.85 8.80
CA GLY A 47 4.94 6.40 8.63
C GLY A 47 3.62 5.77 8.19
N VAL A 48 3.69 4.75 7.37
CA VAL A 48 2.50 4.05 6.88
C VAL A 48 2.72 2.55 6.99
N ARG A 49 1.79 1.87 7.65
CA ARG A 49 1.75 0.40 7.70
C ARG A 49 0.58 -0.08 6.87
N LEU A 50 0.87 -0.89 5.85
CA LEU A 50 -0.17 -1.54 5.05
C LEU A 50 -0.52 -2.88 5.68
N THR A 51 -1.81 -3.11 5.89
CA THR A 51 -2.33 -4.33 6.50
C THR A 51 -3.53 -4.86 5.72
N GLY A 52 -4.11 -5.94 6.19
CA GLY A 52 -5.39 -6.42 5.66
C GLY A 52 -5.27 -7.40 4.52
N GLY A 53 -4.11 -8.00 4.32
CA GLY A 53 -3.92 -8.98 3.28
C GLY A 53 -2.62 -9.73 3.44
N ARG A 54 -2.35 -10.62 2.53
CA ARG A 54 -1.08 -11.34 2.44
C ARG A 54 -0.17 -10.52 1.54
N ILE A 55 0.96 -10.08 2.06
CA ILE A 55 1.80 -9.10 1.38
C ILE A 55 3.23 -9.62 1.27
N LEU A 56 3.78 -9.56 0.05
CA LEU A 56 5.20 -9.78 -0.18
C LEU A 56 5.88 -8.41 -0.25
N PRO A 57 6.90 -8.17 0.60
CA PRO A 57 7.58 -6.86 0.61
C PRO A 57 8.36 -6.58 -0.67
N ALA A 58 8.66 -7.62 -1.44
CA ALA A 58 9.32 -7.50 -2.74
C ALA A 58 9.02 -8.74 -3.56
N PRO A 59 9.16 -8.69 -4.89
CA PRO A 59 9.04 -9.89 -5.71
C PRO A 59 10.00 -10.97 -5.23
N GLY A 60 9.48 -12.16 -4.98
CA GLY A 60 10.28 -13.26 -4.45
C GLY A 60 10.54 -13.20 -2.96
N GLY A 61 10.00 -12.20 -2.27
CA GLY A 61 10.17 -12.06 -0.83
C GLY A 61 9.26 -12.98 -0.04
N GLN A 62 9.44 -12.96 1.28
CA GLN A 62 8.65 -13.78 2.19
C GLN A 62 7.32 -13.08 2.52
N GLU A 63 6.24 -13.86 2.53
CA GLU A 63 4.90 -13.35 2.83
C GLU A 63 4.81 -12.83 4.26
N MET A 64 4.16 -11.67 4.40
CA MET A 64 3.94 -11.01 5.68
C MET A 64 2.49 -10.58 5.80
N SER A 65 2.01 -10.39 7.03
CA SER A 65 0.65 -9.90 7.28
C SER A 65 0.56 -8.38 7.19
N TYR A 66 1.68 -7.68 7.23
CA TYR A 66 1.76 -6.23 7.08
C TYR A 66 3.13 -5.86 6.54
N ILE A 67 3.24 -4.66 6.00
CA ILE A 67 4.53 -4.06 5.67
C ILE A 67 4.52 -2.59 6.08
N ASP A 68 5.70 -2.09 6.45
CA ASP A 68 5.90 -0.67 6.70
C ASP A 68 6.53 -0.06 5.45
N LEU A 69 5.96 1.05 4.97
CA LEU A 69 6.48 1.72 3.78
C LEU A 69 7.74 2.49 4.12
N ASP A 70 8.86 2.08 3.57
CA ASP A 70 10.15 2.72 3.78
C ASP A 70 10.56 3.57 2.57
N PHE A 71 9.72 3.66 1.56
CA PHE A 71 10.03 4.29 0.29
C PHE A 71 9.10 5.46 0.03
N ALA A 72 9.62 6.46 -0.70
CA ALA A 72 8.84 7.64 -1.02
C ALA A 72 7.77 7.36 -2.08
N SER A 73 8.00 6.37 -2.96
CA SER A 73 7.03 6.04 -4.00
C SER A 73 7.18 4.60 -4.44
N GLY A 74 6.13 4.10 -5.08
CA GLY A 74 6.09 2.75 -5.60
C GLY A 74 4.66 2.35 -5.93
N PHE A 75 4.45 1.06 -6.10
CA PHE A 75 3.10 0.55 -6.27
C PHE A 75 2.99 -0.83 -5.65
N ILE A 76 1.77 -1.20 -5.30
CA ILE A 76 1.45 -2.52 -4.80
C ILE A 76 0.41 -3.13 -5.74
N LYS A 77 0.59 -4.39 -6.10
CA LYS A 77 -0.28 -5.07 -7.06
C LYS A 77 -0.82 -6.36 -6.48
N CYS A 78 -2.11 -6.57 -6.66
CA CYS A 78 -2.77 -7.81 -6.26
C CYS A 78 -2.54 -8.87 -7.33
N MET A 79 -1.93 -9.99 -6.93
CA MET A 79 -1.59 -11.08 -7.84
C MET A 79 -2.62 -12.22 -7.79
N GLY A 80 -3.76 -11.99 -7.14
CA GLY A 80 -4.79 -12.99 -6.97
C GLY A 80 -5.23 -13.03 -5.52
N ASN A 81 -4.55 -13.82 -4.70
CA ASN A 81 -4.86 -13.90 -3.27
C ASN A 81 -3.77 -13.31 -2.38
N TYR A 82 -2.85 -12.54 -2.97
CA TYR A 82 -1.80 -11.85 -2.23
C TYR A 82 -1.39 -10.59 -2.99
N TRP A 83 -0.68 -9.71 -2.28
CA TRP A 83 -0.18 -8.45 -2.83
C TRP A 83 1.33 -8.46 -2.89
N VAL A 84 1.90 -7.81 -3.89
CA VAL A 84 3.36 -7.68 -4.02
C VAL A 84 3.71 -6.20 -4.10
N MET A 85 4.69 -5.80 -3.28
CA MET A 85 5.19 -4.43 -3.28
C MET A 85 6.30 -4.26 -4.30
N PHE A 86 6.21 -3.20 -5.10
CA PHE A 86 7.23 -2.80 -6.06
C PHE A 86 7.69 -1.38 -5.70
N TYR A 87 8.99 -1.18 -5.64
CA TYR A 87 9.56 0.10 -5.24
C TYR A 87 10.10 0.85 -6.46
N CYS A 88 9.89 2.16 -6.45
CA CYS A 88 10.43 3.05 -7.48
C CYS A 88 11.35 4.06 -6.82
N GLY A 89 12.52 3.61 -6.50
CA GLY A 89 13.53 4.48 -5.95
C GLY A 89 13.35 4.83 -4.49
#